data_37d554b282a6fced2da877d88cf4ec12
#
_entry.id   37d554b282a6fced2da877d88cf4ec12
#
_cell.length_a   1.000
_cell.length_b   1.000
_cell.length_c   1.000
_cell.angle_alpha   90.00
_cell.angle_beta   90.00
_cell.angle_gamma   90.00
#
_symmetry.space_group_name_H-M   'P 1'
#
loop_
_entity.id
_entity.type
_entity.pdbx_description
1 polymer ?
#
loop_
_entity_poly.entity_id
_entity_poly.type
_entity_poly.pdbx_seq_one_letter_code
_entity_poly.pdbx_strand_id
1 'polypeptide(L)'
;MATTSRKLGVGLALSGGAARGIAHAGVLEVLVEAGIAVRAVAGTSAGSVVGVLFAAGVTPVAIGRLALETRWSDLLRARLPHAGMVSGEGLERFFEHVIPARTFDELRLPFAAVATDLATGRRVDLTSGPLARAVLASCSLPVLLEPVAVNGRLLVDGGVSSQLPVRTVRQTLGATPVIAVDVNVGGLEQPRLHSVVDVAVHLAMLWCARTANEEEAEADLVVGVDARGIALHDLTQGPELLRRGREAARTALPAIRALAGR
;
A
#
# COMPACT_ATOMS: atom_id res chain seq x y z
N MET A 1 -11.59 34.05 19.15
CA MET A 1 -11.73 32.81 18.34
C MET A 1 -10.48 32.66 17.51
N ALA A 2 -9.58 31.75 17.92
CA ALA A 2 -8.35 31.50 17.17
C ALA A 2 -8.72 30.71 15.92
N THR A 3 -8.60 31.30 14.75
CA THR A 3 -8.63 30.64 13.45
C THR A 3 -7.44 29.69 13.43
N THR A 4 -7.68 28.41 13.71
CA THR A 4 -6.69 27.36 13.48
C THR A 4 -6.38 27.41 12.00
N SER A 5 -5.21 27.95 11.64
CA SER A 5 -4.65 27.86 10.30
C SER A 5 -4.64 26.40 9.90
N ARG A 6 -5.57 26.02 9.03
CA ARG A 6 -5.68 24.67 8.48
C ARG A 6 -4.39 24.45 7.72
N LYS A 7 -3.43 23.73 8.30
CA LYS A 7 -2.16 23.42 7.64
C LYS A 7 -2.50 22.84 6.27
N LEU A 8 -2.10 23.58 5.23
CA LEU A 8 -2.21 23.12 3.85
C LEU A 8 -1.45 21.80 3.72
N GLY A 9 -2.00 20.85 3.02
CA GLY A 9 -1.38 19.53 2.90
C GLY A 9 -2.29 18.56 2.14
N VAL A 10 -1.75 17.40 1.80
CA VAL A 10 -2.40 16.41 0.94
C VAL A 10 -2.71 15.11 1.68
N GLY A 11 -3.74 14.41 1.26
CA GLY A 11 -3.94 13.00 1.58
C GLY A 11 -3.21 12.12 0.58
N LEU A 12 -2.67 10.99 1.01
CA LEU A 12 -1.98 10.02 0.14
C LEU A 12 -2.75 8.72 0.06
N ALA A 13 -3.02 8.27 -1.16
CA ALA A 13 -3.51 6.93 -1.47
C ALA A 13 -2.37 6.12 -2.11
N LEU A 14 -1.90 5.06 -1.44
CA LEU A 14 -0.79 4.23 -1.88
C LEU A 14 -1.31 2.89 -2.40
N SER A 15 -1.09 2.60 -3.68
CA SER A 15 -1.57 1.37 -4.32
C SER A 15 -0.90 0.12 -3.77
N GLY A 16 -1.57 -1.03 -3.91
CA GLY A 16 -0.91 -2.33 -3.81
C GLY A 16 0.11 -2.52 -4.93
N GLY A 17 0.93 -3.58 -4.86
CA GLY A 17 1.91 -3.83 -5.91
C GLY A 17 3.04 -4.79 -5.53
N ALA A 18 2.91 -5.53 -4.45
CA ALA A 18 3.93 -6.47 -3.95
C ALA A 18 5.33 -5.81 -3.93
N ALA A 19 6.37 -6.39 -4.58
CA ALA A 19 7.72 -5.81 -4.62
C ALA A 19 7.74 -4.38 -5.22
N ARG A 20 6.86 -4.05 -6.17
CA ARG A 20 6.77 -2.71 -6.77
C ARG A 20 6.44 -1.63 -5.75
N GLY A 21 5.80 -2.00 -4.61
CA GLY A 21 5.53 -1.10 -3.49
C GLY A 21 6.76 -0.40 -2.91
N ILE A 22 7.97 -0.91 -3.14
CA ILE A 22 9.23 -0.25 -2.77
C ILE A 22 9.31 1.15 -3.38
N ALA A 23 8.74 1.37 -4.56
CA ALA A 23 8.73 2.67 -5.22
C ALA A 23 8.01 3.77 -4.43
N HIS A 24 7.02 3.41 -3.59
CA HIS A 24 6.37 4.38 -2.70
C HIS A 24 7.38 5.11 -1.79
N ALA A 25 8.38 4.40 -1.28
CA ALA A 25 9.41 5.04 -0.44
C ALA A 25 10.17 6.12 -1.23
N GLY A 26 10.49 5.86 -2.51
CA GLY A 26 11.10 6.86 -3.39
C GLY A 26 10.22 8.08 -3.65
N VAL A 27 8.91 7.87 -3.80
CA VAL A 27 7.95 8.99 -3.91
C VAL A 27 7.91 9.80 -2.62
N LEU A 28 7.79 9.13 -1.47
CA LEU A 28 7.75 9.80 -0.16
C LEU A 28 9.02 10.58 0.15
N GLU A 29 10.21 10.11 -0.27
CA GLU A 29 11.46 10.85 -0.14
C GLU A 29 11.35 12.23 -0.79
N VAL A 30 10.90 12.29 -2.05
CA VAL A 30 10.76 13.55 -2.79
C VAL A 30 9.71 14.47 -2.16
N LEU A 31 8.58 13.92 -1.67
CA LEU A 31 7.56 14.72 -0.99
C LEU A 31 8.11 15.37 0.29
N VAL A 32 8.84 14.60 1.10
CA VAL A 32 9.45 15.10 2.35
C VAL A 32 10.54 16.13 2.05
N GLU A 33 11.44 15.86 1.09
CA GLU A 33 12.48 16.80 0.63
C GLU A 33 11.89 18.13 0.13
N ALA A 34 10.74 18.04 -0.55
CA ALA A 34 10.04 19.22 -1.07
C ALA A 34 9.19 19.98 -0.03
N GLY A 35 9.14 19.48 1.22
CA GLY A 35 8.37 20.09 2.31
C GLY A 35 6.85 19.94 2.14
N ILE A 36 6.38 18.94 1.37
CA ILE A 36 4.95 18.66 1.19
C ILE A 36 4.38 18.07 2.48
N ALA A 37 3.42 18.75 3.10
CA ALA A 37 2.75 18.24 4.28
C ALA A 37 1.75 17.13 3.90
N VAL A 38 1.93 15.94 4.51
CA VAL A 38 0.97 14.84 4.39
C VAL A 38 0.04 14.87 5.60
N ARG A 39 -1.26 14.81 5.38
CA ARG A 39 -2.30 14.92 6.41
C ARG A 39 -2.90 13.58 6.82
N ALA A 40 -2.95 12.63 5.90
CA ALA A 40 -3.46 11.28 6.12
C ALA A 40 -2.93 10.35 5.03
N VAL A 41 -2.85 9.06 5.32
CA VAL A 41 -2.39 8.03 4.39
C VAL A 41 -3.35 6.86 4.42
N ALA A 42 -3.79 6.40 3.25
CA ALA A 42 -4.40 5.09 3.10
C ALA A 42 -3.52 4.23 2.19
N GLY A 43 -3.43 2.95 2.50
CA GLY A 43 -2.64 2.02 1.69
C GLY A 43 -3.33 0.68 1.52
N THR A 44 -3.10 0.07 0.36
CA THR A 44 -3.53 -1.28 0.04
C THR A 44 -2.31 -2.18 -0.11
N SER A 45 -2.32 -3.38 0.48
CA SER A 45 -1.24 -4.36 0.32
C SER A 45 0.14 -3.74 0.61
N ALA A 46 1.10 -3.80 -0.31
CA ALA A 46 2.42 -3.16 -0.15
C ALA A 46 2.32 -1.66 0.17
N GLY A 47 1.32 -0.95 -0.36
CA GLY A 47 1.05 0.44 0.00
C GLY A 47 0.64 0.61 1.46
N SER A 48 -0.04 -0.38 2.07
CA SER A 48 -0.35 -0.35 3.49
C SER A 48 0.89 -0.52 4.37
N VAL A 49 1.86 -1.34 3.94
CA VAL A 49 3.14 -1.52 4.64
C VAL A 49 3.94 -0.23 4.64
N VAL A 50 4.13 0.38 3.48
CA VAL A 50 4.85 1.67 3.38
C VAL A 50 4.10 2.78 4.09
N GLY A 51 2.77 2.81 3.95
CA GLY A 51 1.90 3.82 4.54
C GLY A 51 1.92 3.80 6.07
N VAL A 52 1.85 2.62 6.70
CA VAL A 52 1.88 2.50 8.16
C VAL A 52 3.24 2.91 8.74
N LEU A 53 4.34 2.51 8.11
CA LEU A 53 5.68 2.90 8.54
C LEU A 53 5.85 4.43 8.46
N PHE A 54 5.41 5.04 7.38
CA PHE A 54 5.43 6.48 7.22
C PHE A 54 4.53 7.19 8.25
N ALA A 55 3.31 6.69 8.45
CA ALA A 55 2.38 7.23 9.46
C ALA A 55 2.91 7.09 10.89
N ALA A 56 3.68 6.05 11.18
CA ALA A 56 4.38 5.86 12.45
C ALA A 56 5.60 6.80 12.63
N GLY A 57 5.98 7.54 11.56
CA GLY A 57 7.08 8.50 11.59
C GLY A 57 8.45 7.93 11.20
N VAL A 58 8.48 6.75 10.59
CA VAL A 58 9.71 6.21 9.97
C VAL A 58 10.04 7.06 8.74
N THR A 59 11.29 7.47 8.61
CA THR A 59 11.70 8.29 7.45
C THR A 59 11.63 7.48 6.15
N PRO A 60 11.27 8.10 5.02
CA PRO A 60 11.21 7.40 3.73
C PRO A 60 12.51 6.69 3.36
N VAL A 61 13.65 7.27 3.68
CA VAL A 61 14.98 6.64 3.49
C VAL A 61 15.11 5.35 4.31
N ALA A 62 14.65 5.36 5.57
CA ALA A 62 14.68 4.16 6.41
C ALA A 62 13.68 3.08 5.91
N ILE A 63 12.51 3.49 5.40
CA ILE A 63 11.55 2.59 4.74
C ILE A 63 12.19 1.94 3.51
N GLY A 64 12.82 2.74 2.66
CA GLY A 64 13.55 2.24 1.48
C GLY A 64 14.66 1.24 1.85
N ARG A 65 15.45 1.54 2.88
CA ARG A 65 16.51 0.63 3.37
C ARG A 65 15.91 -0.69 3.87
N LEU A 66 14.88 -0.63 4.72
CA LEU A 66 14.20 -1.83 5.20
C LEU A 66 13.71 -2.70 4.04
N ALA A 67 13.10 -2.08 3.02
CA ALA A 67 12.60 -2.79 1.85
C ALA A 67 13.73 -3.47 1.04
N LEU A 68 14.91 -2.84 0.93
CA LEU A 68 16.06 -3.42 0.23
C LEU A 68 16.72 -4.57 1.01
N GLU A 69 16.62 -4.56 2.34
CA GLU A 69 17.17 -5.60 3.22
C GLU A 69 16.19 -6.79 3.36
N THR A 70 14.90 -6.59 3.08
CA THR A 70 13.86 -7.62 3.21
C THR A 70 13.95 -8.67 2.11
N ARG A 71 13.81 -9.95 2.48
CA ARG A 71 13.76 -11.09 1.56
C ARG A 71 12.44 -11.84 1.72
N TRP A 72 12.01 -12.53 0.68
CA TRP A 72 10.81 -13.37 0.76
C TRP A 72 10.89 -14.43 1.86
N SER A 73 12.08 -14.97 2.16
CA SER A 73 12.31 -15.89 3.27
C SER A 73 11.98 -15.30 4.65
N ASP A 74 12.06 -13.99 4.80
CA ASP A 74 11.77 -13.30 6.05
C ASP A 74 10.25 -13.11 6.23
N LEU A 75 9.55 -12.98 5.11
CA LEU A 75 8.11 -12.77 5.03
C LEU A 75 7.32 -14.08 5.08
N LEU A 76 7.81 -15.12 4.39
CA LEU A 76 7.11 -16.38 4.16
C LEU A 76 7.80 -17.53 4.90
N ARG A 77 7.86 -17.47 6.24
CA ARG A 77 8.28 -18.63 7.03
C ARG A 77 7.15 -19.68 7.02
N ALA A 78 7.31 -20.68 6.15
CA ALA A 78 6.33 -21.72 5.93
C ALA A 78 6.09 -22.56 7.20
N ARG A 79 4.88 -22.52 7.75
CA ARG A 79 4.27 -23.70 8.37
C ARG A 79 3.55 -24.48 7.28
N LEU A 80 3.41 -25.80 7.47
CA LEU A 80 2.66 -26.66 6.54
C LEU A 80 1.28 -26.04 6.27
N PRO A 81 0.92 -25.80 5.00
CA PRO A 81 -0.30 -25.10 4.68
C PRO A 81 -1.53 -25.92 5.04
N HIS A 82 -2.52 -25.32 5.72
CA HIS A 82 -3.88 -25.82 5.73
C HIS A 82 -4.55 -25.39 4.42
N ALA A 83 -5.16 -26.33 3.72
CA ALA A 83 -5.87 -26.09 2.47
C ALA A 83 -5.03 -25.44 1.32
N GLY A 84 -3.71 -25.64 1.29
CA GLY A 84 -2.84 -25.18 0.18
C GLY A 84 -2.41 -23.71 0.24
N MET A 85 -2.82 -22.95 1.26
CA MET A 85 -2.45 -21.53 1.46
C MET A 85 -1.37 -21.40 2.53
N VAL A 86 -0.48 -20.39 2.37
CA VAL A 86 0.56 -20.09 3.36
C VAL A 86 -0.06 -19.33 4.53
N SER A 87 0.25 -19.75 5.77
CA SER A 87 -0.17 -19.02 6.98
C SER A 87 0.46 -17.62 7.04
N GLY A 88 -0.36 -16.61 7.37
CA GLY A 88 0.08 -15.23 7.55
C GLY A 88 0.86 -14.96 8.82
N GLU A 89 1.01 -15.92 9.76
CA GLU A 89 1.65 -15.70 11.07
C GLU A 89 3.10 -15.18 10.98
N GLY A 90 3.85 -15.65 9.97
CA GLY A 90 5.23 -15.19 9.76
C GLY A 90 5.28 -13.72 9.37
N LEU A 91 4.37 -13.33 8.50
CA LEU A 91 4.22 -11.97 8.01
C LEU A 91 3.69 -11.04 9.12
N GLU A 92 2.74 -11.50 9.94
CA GLU A 92 2.23 -10.73 11.10
C GLU A 92 3.37 -10.42 12.09
N ARG A 93 4.19 -11.43 12.45
CA ARG A 93 5.37 -11.23 13.32
C ARG A 93 6.40 -10.29 12.70
N PHE A 94 6.61 -10.35 11.39
CA PHE A 94 7.46 -9.40 10.70
C PHE A 94 6.92 -7.97 10.85
N PHE A 95 5.63 -7.74 10.63
CA PHE A 95 5.01 -6.43 10.82
C PHE A 95 5.09 -5.96 12.27
N GLU A 96 4.85 -6.84 13.25
CA GLU A 96 5.03 -6.53 14.67
C GLU A 96 6.46 -6.08 15.01
N HIS A 97 7.46 -6.61 14.29
CA HIS A 97 8.86 -6.25 14.50
C HIS A 97 9.24 -4.92 13.85
N VAL A 98 8.74 -4.65 12.63
CA VAL A 98 9.19 -3.49 11.84
C VAL A 98 8.33 -2.24 12.05
N ILE A 99 7.06 -2.37 12.45
CA ILE A 99 6.19 -1.23 12.73
C ILE A 99 6.47 -0.74 14.17
N PRO A 100 6.92 0.51 14.36
CA PRO A 100 7.30 1.02 15.69
C PRO A 100 6.11 1.43 16.56
N ALA A 101 4.89 1.13 16.14
CA ALA A 101 3.62 1.36 16.84
C ALA A 101 2.81 0.06 16.88
N ARG A 102 1.93 -0.11 17.88
CA ARG A 102 1.08 -1.30 18.03
C ARG A 102 -0.35 -1.07 17.60
N THR A 103 -0.84 0.15 17.79
CA THR A 103 -2.22 0.55 17.49
C THR A 103 -2.27 1.83 16.66
N PHE A 104 -3.41 2.09 16.03
CA PHE A 104 -3.60 3.28 15.19
C PHE A 104 -3.46 4.59 15.98
N ASP A 105 -3.81 4.59 17.25
CA ASP A 105 -3.73 5.78 18.12
C ASP A 105 -2.29 6.22 18.44
N GLU A 106 -1.32 5.33 18.25
CA GLU A 106 0.11 5.61 18.41
C GLU A 106 0.76 6.23 17.17
N LEU A 107 0.02 6.29 16.05
CA LEU A 107 0.52 6.84 14.80
C LEU A 107 0.59 8.37 14.81
N ARG A 108 1.57 8.94 14.13
CA ARG A 108 1.73 10.39 13.98
C ARG A 108 0.77 11.01 12.98
N LEU A 109 0.29 10.20 12.02
CA LEU A 109 -0.66 10.60 11.00
C LEU A 109 -1.86 9.66 11.00
N PRO A 110 -3.08 10.15 10.73
CA PRO A 110 -4.21 9.31 10.42
C PRO A 110 -3.86 8.32 9.30
N PHE A 111 -4.14 7.04 9.55
CA PHE A 111 -3.83 5.96 8.63
C PHE A 111 -5.01 4.99 8.48
N ALA A 112 -5.17 4.42 7.28
CA ALA A 112 -6.07 3.31 7.04
C ALA A 112 -5.36 2.22 6.23
N ALA A 113 -5.43 0.97 6.69
CA ALA A 113 -5.10 -0.20 5.89
C ALA A 113 -6.39 -0.70 5.21
N VAL A 114 -6.35 -0.87 3.90
CA VAL A 114 -7.52 -1.31 3.14
C VAL A 114 -7.50 -2.82 2.94
N ALA A 115 -8.60 -3.48 3.28
CA ALA A 115 -8.82 -4.90 3.07
C ALA A 115 -10.16 -5.13 2.37
N THR A 116 -10.43 -6.38 1.97
CA THR A 116 -11.69 -6.80 1.36
C THR A 116 -12.37 -7.85 2.22
N ASP A 117 -13.64 -7.66 2.54
CA ASP A 117 -14.49 -8.66 3.20
C ASP A 117 -14.78 -9.81 2.23
N LEU A 118 -14.31 -11.00 2.55
CA LEU A 118 -14.41 -12.17 1.67
C LEU A 118 -15.86 -12.62 1.43
N ALA A 119 -16.76 -12.37 2.39
CA ALA A 119 -18.17 -12.78 2.27
C ALA A 119 -18.98 -11.84 1.36
N THR A 120 -18.62 -10.54 1.36
CA THR A 120 -19.41 -9.51 0.66
C THR A 120 -18.72 -8.88 -0.54
N GLY A 121 -17.41 -9.08 -0.69
CA GLY A 121 -16.57 -8.41 -1.69
C GLY A 121 -16.40 -6.90 -1.44
N ARG A 122 -16.88 -6.37 -0.32
CA ARG A 122 -16.83 -4.93 -0.02
C ARG A 122 -15.50 -4.55 0.61
N ARG A 123 -15.05 -3.34 0.29
CA ARG A 123 -13.93 -2.66 0.94
C ARG A 123 -14.17 -2.52 2.43
N VAL A 124 -13.12 -2.76 3.22
CA VAL A 124 -13.06 -2.55 4.66
C VAL A 124 -11.87 -1.65 4.97
N ASP A 125 -12.15 -0.44 5.45
CA ASP A 125 -11.14 0.51 5.88
C ASP A 125 -10.80 0.25 7.34
N LEU A 126 -9.64 -0.33 7.61
CA LEU A 126 -9.15 -0.63 8.95
C LEU A 126 -8.42 0.59 9.51
N THR A 127 -9.02 1.20 10.53
CA THR A 127 -8.54 2.44 11.18
C THR A 127 -8.36 2.30 12.69
N SER A 128 -8.54 1.10 13.23
CA SER A 128 -8.42 0.81 14.67
C SER A 128 -7.99 -0.62 14.92
N GLY A 129 -7.52 -0.90 16.14
CA GLY A 129 -7.05 -2.22 16.56
C GLY A 129 -5.55 -2.43 16.35
N PRO A 130 -5.07 -3.69 16.34
CA PRO A 130 -3.67 -4.02 16.16
C PRO A 130 -3.20 -3.71 14.71
N LEU A 131 -2.17 -2.88 14.57
CA LEU A 131 -1.63 -2.46 13.27
C LEU A 131 -1.11 -3.63 12.43
N ALA A 132 -0.31 -4.52 13.03
CA ALA A 132 0.24 -5.66 12.30
C ALA A 132 -0.86 -6.55 11.70
N ARG A 133 -1.93 -6.78 12.48
CA ARG A 133 -3.10 -7.55 12.02
C ARG A 133 -3.84 -6.87 10.89
N ALA A 134 -4.02 -5.55 10.96
CA ALA A 134 -4.68 -4.76 9.92
C ALA A 134 -3.86 -4.76 8.61
N VAL A 135 -2.53 -4.58 8.71
CA VAL A 135 -1.63 -4.63 7.55
C VAL A 135 -1.57 -6.04 6.96
N LEU A 136 -1.54 -7.10 7.82
CA LEU A 136 -1.62 -8.48 7.34
C LEU A 136 -2.91 -8.71 6.53
N ALA A 137 -4.07 -8.29 7.05
CA ALA A 137 -5.34 -8.43 6.31
C ALA A 137 -5.29 -7.73 4.95
N SER A 138 -4.69 -6.53 4.90
CA SER A 138 -4.49 -5.78 3.67
C SER A 138 -3.54 -6.46 2.66
N CYS A 139 -2.63 -7.32 3.15
CA CYS A 139 -1.64 -8.04 2.33
C CYS A 139 -2.01 -9.50 2.05
N SER A 140 -3.16 -9.99 2.54
CA SER A 140 -3.55 -11.40 2.41
C SER A 140 -4.11 -11.70 1.02
N LEU A 141 -3.20 -11.78 0.05
CA LEU A 141 -3.54 -12.04 -1.34
C LEU A 141 -4.25 -13.39 -1.47
N PRO A 142 -5.47 -13.41 -2.06
CA PRO A 142 -6.20 -14.65 -2.30
C PRO A 142 -5.35 -15.70 -3.01
N VAL A 143 -5.58 -16.97 -2.68
CA VAL A 143 -4.84 -18.14 -3.19
C VAL A 143 -3.45 -18.32 -2.59
N LEU A 144 -2.74 -17.25 -2.22
CA LEU A 144 -1.40 -17.33 -1.64
C LEU A 144 -1.41 -17.35 -0.11
N LEU A 145 -2.18 -16.46 0.51
CA LEU A 145 -2.27 -16.34 1.96
C LEU A 145 -3.67 -16.69 2.48
N GLU A 146 -3.70 -17.20 3.71
CA GLU A 146 -4.96 -17.45 4.39
C GLU A 146 -5.72 -16.13 4.66
N PRO A 147 -7.08 -16.12 4.55
CA PRO A 147 -7.88 -14.99 4.98
C PRO A 147 -7.67 -14.68 6.47
N VAL A 148 -7.68 -13.41 6.83
CA VAL A 148 -7.43 -12.94 8.19
C VAL A 148 -8.75 -12.60 8.90
N ALA A 149 -8.97 -13.21 10.07
CA ALA A 149 -10.12 -12.87 10.90
C ALA A 149 -9.88 -11.55 11.64
N VAL A 150 -10.74 -10.54 11.37
CA VAL A 150 -10.74 -9.25 12.05
C VAL A 150 -12.19 -8.88 12.38
N ASN A 151 -12.49 -8.65 13.66
CA ASN A 151 -13.82 -8.22 14.13
C ASN A 151 -14.98 -9.09 13.59
N GLY A 152 -14.81 -10.42 13.58
CA GLY A 152 -15.80 -11.38 13.12
C GLY A 152 -15.96 -11.48 11.60
N ARG A 153 -15.13 -10.82 10.82
CA ARG A 153 -15.07 -10.91 9.35
C ARG A 153 -13.84 -11.66 8.91
N LEU A 154 -13.92 -12.35 7.79
CA LEU A 154 -12.76 -12.91 7.10
C LEU A 154 -12.34 -11.93 6.00
N LEU A 155 -11.13 -11.38 6.13
CA LEU A 155 -10.60 -10.36 5.23
C LEU A 155 -9.49 -10.93 4.36
N VAL A 156 -9.43 -10.44 3.14
CA VAL A 156 -8.37 -10.69 2.16
C VAL A 156 -7.79 -9.36 1.67
N ASP A 157 -6.77 -9.42 0.81
CA ASP A 157 -6.07 -8.25 0.25
C ASP A 157 -7.06 -7.18 -0.27
N GLY A 158 -6.76 -5.95 0.08
CA GLY A 158 -7.59 -4.81 -0.29
C GLY A 158 -7.68 -4.59 -1.79
N GLY A 159 -6.70 -5.03 -2.56
CA GLY A 159 -6.68 -4.89 -4.00
C GLY A 159 -7.87 -5.51 -4.72
N VAL A 160 -8.51 -6.50 -4.09
CA VAL A 160 -9.74 -7.11 -4.63
C VAL A 160 -10.89 -6.10 -4.73
N SER A 161 -10.97 -5.10 -3.85
CA SER A 161 -12.06 -4.10 -3.83
C SER A 161 -11.60 -2.65 -4.00
N SER A 162 -10.32 -2.34 -3.73
CA SER A 162 -9.75 -0.98 -3.79
C SER A 162 -8.22 -1.06 -3.83
N GLN A 163 -7.67 -1.24 -5.01
CA GLN A 163 -6.22 -1.33 -5.23
C GLN A 163 -5.51 0.01 -5.01
N LEU A 164 -6.17 1.12 -5.33
CA LEU A 164 -5.67 2.49 -5.19
C LEU A 164 -6.65 3.27 -4.30
N PRO A 165 -6.47 3.32 -2.96
CA PRO A 165 -7.51 3.64 -1.99
C PRO A 165 -7.82 5.14 -1.87
N VAL A 166 -8.17 5.79 -2.98
CA VAL A 166 -8.51 7.22 -3.05
C VAL A 166 -9.75 7.53 -2.23
N ARG A 167 -10.78 6.69 -2.34
CA ARG A 167 -12.04 6.85 -1.59
C ARG A 167 -11.81 6.76 -0.09
N THR A 168 -10.92 5.85 0.36
CA THR A 168 -10.58 5.73 1.78
C THR A 168 -9.95 7.00 2.32
N VAL A 169 -9.00 7.60 1.59
CA VAL A 169 -8.39 8.88 1.99
C VAL A 169 -9.43 9.97 2.10
N ARG A 170 -10.31 10.08 1.10
CA ARG A 170 -11.30 11.16 1.01
C ARG A 170 -12.45 10.99 1.98
N GLN A 171 -13.05 9.80 2.03
CA GLN A 171 -14.29 9.54 2.75
C GLN A 171 -14.06 9.13 4.21
N THR A 172 -13.08 8.24 4.45
CA THR A 172 -12.81 7.68 5.78
C THR A 172 -11.86 8.55 6.59
N LEU A 173 -10.77 9.04 5.96
CA LEU A 173 -9.77 9.88 6.64
C LEU A 173 -10.05 11.39 6.50
N GLY A 174 -11.00 11.79 5.65
CA GLY A 174 -11.43 13.18 5.49
C GLY A 174 -10.35 14.11 4.94
N ALA A 175 -9.33 13.59 4.23
CA ALA A 175 -8.24 14.38 3.70
C ALA A 175 -8.45 14.74 2.22
N THR A 176 -8.26 16.01 1.89
CA THR A 176 -8.30 16.58 0.54
C THR A 176 -7.30 17.72 0.42
N PRO A 177 -6.65 17.95 -0.74
CA PRO A 177 -6.72 17.13 -1.95
C PRO A 177 -6.06 15.75 -1.76
N VAL A 178 -6.41 14.77 -2.62
CA VAL A 178 -5.86 13.41 -2.59
C VAL A 178 -4.87 13.22 -3.74
N ILE A 179 -3.65 12.85 -3.40
CA ILE A 179 -2.64 12.38 -4.36
C ILE A 179 -2.63 10.85 -4.30
N ALA A 180 -2.93 10.23 -5.42
CA ALA A 180 -2.81 8.80 -5.59
C ALA A 180 -1.42 8.45 -6.13
N VAL A 181 -0.79 7.43 -5.55
CA VAL A 181 0.48 6.89 -6.03
C VAL A 181 0.23 5.49 -6.53
N ASP A 182 0.28 5.31 -7.86
CA ASP A 182 0.16 3.99 -8.48
C ASP A 182 1.53 3.49 -8.93
N VAL A 183 1.94 2.34 -8.38
CA VAL A 183 3.22 1.69 -8.68
C VAL A 183 3.11 0.61 -9.75
N ASN A 184 1.98 0.53 -10.47
CA ASN A 184 1.72 -0.51 -11.45
C ASN A 184 1.55 0.01 -12.88
N VAL A 185 1.96 1.25 -13.15
CA VAL A 185 1.87 1.80 -14.51
C VAL A 185 2.68 0.93 -15.47
N GLY A 186 2.07 0.59 -16.61
CA GLY A 186 2.63 -0.36 -17.57
C GLY A 186 2.06 -1.77 -17.45
N GLY A 187 1.22 -2.02 -16.42
CA GLY A 187 0.41 -3.23 -16.32
C GLY A 187 1.16 -4.43 -15.74
N LEU A 188 0.52 -5.59 -15.87
CA LEU A 188 1.08 -6.88 -15.48
C LEU A 188 1.94 -7.45 -16.62
N GLU A 189 2.99 -8.17 -16.26
CA GLU A 189 3.77 -8.92 -17.23
C GLU A 189 2.97 -10.10 -17.79
N GLN A 190 3.41 -10.61 -18.95
CA GLN A 190 2.88 -11.85 -19.52
C GLN A 190 3.06 -13.00 -18.52
N PRO A 191 1.97 -13.69 -18.10
CA PRO A 191 2.08 -14.72 -17.10
C PRO A 191 2.80 -15.97 -17.64
N ARG A 192 3.67 -16.53 -16.83
CA ARG A 192 4.20 -17.88 -17.06
C ARG A 192 3.33 -18.85 -16.27
N LEU A 193 2.40 -19.52 -16.97
CA LEU A 193 1.40 -20.38 -16.35
C LEU A 193 1.88 -21.84 -16.39
N HIS A 194 2.23 -22.40 -15.23
CA HIS A 194 2.64 -23.77 -15.07
C HIS A 194 1.65 -24.60 -14.22
N SER A 195 0.73 -23.92 -13.53
CA SER A 195 -0.23 -24.57 -12.63
C SER A 195 -1.57 -23.81 -12.59
N VAL A 196 -2.61 -24.46 -12.07
CA VAL A 196 -3.90 -23.83 -11.79
C VAL A 196 -3.75 -22.68 -10.77
N VAL A 197 -2.79 -22.80 -9.85
CA VAL A 197 -2.49 -21.76 -8.87
C VAL A 197 -1.97 -20.51 -9.57
N ASP A 198 -1.07 -20.66 -10.55
CA ASP A 198 -0.55 -19.49 -11.31
C ASP A 198 -1.68 -18.77 -12.05
N VAL A 199 -2.62 -19.53 -12.63
CA VAL A 199 -3.80 -18.95 -13.29
C VAL A 199 -4.66 -18.17 -12.28
N ALA A 200 -4.95 -18.76 -11.12
CA ALA A 200 -5.79 -18.16 -10.10
C ALA A 200 -5.15 -16.89 -9.52
N VAL A 201 -3.85 -16.90 -9.23
CA VAL A 201 -3.09 -15.73 -8.76
C VAL A 201 -3.09 -14.65 -9.83
N HIS A 202 -2.85 -14.99 -11.09
CA HIS A 202 -2.85 -14.01 -12.17
C HIS A 202 -4.23 -13.36 -12.36
N LEU A 203 -5.32 -14.13 -12.27
CA LEU A 203 -6.68 -13.60 -12.32
C LEU A 203 -6.96 -12.66 -11.14
N ALA A 204 -6.51 -12.99 -9.93
CA ALA A 204 -6.62 -12.10 -8.78
C ALA A 204 -5.87 -10.78 -9.02
N MET A 205 -4.66 -10.83 -9.61
CA MET A 205 -3.89 -9.63 -9.96
C MET A 205 -4.57 -8.78 -11.04
N LEU A 206 -5.15 -9.40 -12.08
CA LEU A 206 -5.92 -8.68 -13.10
C LEU A 206 -7.13 -7.97 -12.49
N TRP A 207 -7.79 -8.63 -11.54
CA TRP A 207 -8.91 -8.02 -10.82
C TRP A 207 -8.47 -6.81 -10.01
N CYS A 208 -7.37 -6.91 -9.26
CA CYS A 208 -6.79 -5.79 -8.53
C CYS A 208 -6.43 -4.61 -9.46
N ALA A 209 -5.83 -4.88 -10.62
CA ALA A 209 -5.51 -3.84 -11.59
C ALA A 209 -6.77 -3.10 -12.08
N ARG A 210 -7.88 -3.81 -12.24
CA ARG A 210 -9.16 -3.20 -12.63
C ARG A 210 -9.69 -2.24 -11.56
N THR A 211 -9.63 -2.62 -10.27
CA THR A 211 -10.11 -1.76 -9.18
C THR A 211 -9.27 -0.49 -9.03
N ALA A 212 -7.98 -0.50 -9.40
CA ALA A 212 -7.15 0.70 -9.45
C ALA A 212 -7.71 1.73 -10.44
N ASN A 213 -8.03 1.31 -11.66
CA ASN A 213 -8.55 2.19 -12.71
C ASN A 213 -9.87 2.86 -12.31
N GLU A 214 -10.70 2.18 -11.51
CA GLU A 214 -11.98 2.72 -11.05
C GLU A 214 -11.81 3.90 -10.08
N GLU A 215 -10.75 3.91 -9.26
CA GLU A 215 -10.50 4.98 -8.27
C GLU A 215 -9.50 6.05 -8.78
N GLU A 216 -8.75 5.77 -9.81
CA GLU A 216 -7.77 6.70 -10.39
C GLU A 216 -8.41 8.04 -10.81
N ALA A 217 -9.59 7.97 -11.44
CA ALA A 217 -10.33 9.14 -11.88
C ALA A 217 -10.87 10.02 -10.73
N GLU A 218 -10.90 9.51 -9.50
CA GLU A 218 -11.34 10.23 -8.32
C GLU A 218 -10.20 10.95 -7.57
N ALA A 219 -8.95 10.71 -7.97
CA ALA A 219 -7.81 11.41 -7.40
C ALA A 219 -7.69 12.84 -7.95
N ASP A 220 -7.22 13.77 -7.12
CA ASP A 220 -6.92 15.14 -7.57
C ASP A 220 -5.62 15.17 -8.39
N LEU A 221 -4.72 14.20 -8.16
CA LEU A 221 -3.51 13.96 -8.94
C LEU A 221 -3.09 12.50 -8.81
N VAL A 222 -2.64 11.91 -9.91
CA VAL A 222 -2.02 10.59 -9.92
C VAL A 222 -0.52 10.72 -10.19
N VAL A 223 0.28 10.13 -9.30
CA VAL A 223 1.72 9.93 -9.49
C VAL A 223 1.92 8.49 -9.90
N GLY A 224 1.99 8.25 -11.20
CA GLY A 224 2.19 6.93 -11.78
C GLY A 224 3.67 6.57 -11.86
N VAL A 225 4.05 5.44 -11.28
CA VAL A 225 5.41 4.89 -11.36
C VAL A 225 5.45 3.80 -12.43
N ASP A 226 6.23 4.01 -13.46
CA ASP A 226 6.42 3.01 -14.53
C ASP A 226 7.15 1.78 -13.98
N ALA A 227 6.45 0.66 -13.91
CA ALA A 227 6.96 -0.61 -13.40
C ALA A 227 7.21 -1.65 -14.53
N ARG A 228 7.21 -1.22 -15.80
CA ARG A 228 7.48 -2.13 -16.93
C ARG A 228 8.82 -2.83 -16.78
N GLY A 229 8.82 -4.14 -17.04
CA GLY A 229 10.01 -4.98 -16.93
C GLY A 229 10.40 -5.37 -15.50
N ILE A 230 9.57 -5.04 -14.48
CA ILE A 230 9.79 -5.46 -13.10
C ILE A 230 8.63 -6.34 -12.64
N ALA A 231 8.93 -7.60 -12.36
CA ALA A 231 7.93 -8.56 -11.90
C ALA A 231 7.47 -8.23 -10.46
N LEU A 232 6.20 -8.52 -10.16
CA LEU A 232 5.60 -8.27 -8.84
C LEU A 232 6.32 -8.96 -7.67
N HIS A 233 7.04 -10.05 -7.94
CA HIS A 233 7.77 -10.81 -6.92
C HIS A 233 9.27 -10.50 -6.87
N ASP A 234 9.77 -9.59 -7.72
CA ASP A 234 11.21 -9.33 -7.85
C ASP A 234 11.70 -8.23 -6.89
N LEU A 235 12.02 -8.60 -5.67
CA LEU A 235 12.62 -7.70 -4.68
C LEU A 235 14.05 -7.25 -5.05
N THR A 236 14.74 -7.94 -5.98
CA THR A 236 16.12 -7.58 -6.37
C THR A 236 16.16 -6.27 -7.15
N GLN A 237 15.04 -5.86 -7.75
CA GLN A 237 14.86 -4.59 -8.45
C GLN A 237 14.56 -3.41 -7.50
N GLY A 238 14.66 -3.61 -6.18
CA GLY A 238 14.40 -2.56 -5.20
C GLY A 238 15.11 -1.22 -5.46
N PRO A 239 16.43 -1.20 -5.77
CA PRO A 239 17.13 0.05 -6.08
C PRO A 239 16.54 0.80 -7.29
N GLU A 240 16.15 0.06 -8.32
CA GLU A 240 15.52 0.61 -9.53
C GLU A 240 14.11 1.15 -9.23
N LEU A 241 13.32 0.42 -8.42
CA LEU A 241 12.00 0.86 -7.99
C LEU A 241 12.07 2.16 -7.18
N LEU A 242 13.01 2.28 -6.24
CA LEU A 242 13.25 3.53 -5.50
C LEU A 242 13.60 4.69 -6.46
N ARG A 243 14.47 4.44 -7.44
CA ARG A 243 14.85 5.45 -8.44
C ARG A 243 13.64 5.90 -9.25
N ARG A 244 12.84 4.97 -9.77
CA ARG A 244 11.62 5.27 -10.55
C ARG A 244 10.58 6.01 -9.72
N GLY A 245 10.41 5.65 -8.46
CA GLY A 245 9.53 6.36 -7.53
C GLY A 245 9.94 7.82 -7.36
N ARG A 246 11.24 8.07 -7.13
CA ARG A 246 11.77 9.46 -7.06
C ARG A 246 11.56 10.24 -8.36
N GLU A 247 11.79 9.60 -9.49
CA GLU A 247 11.64 10.23 -10.81
C GLU A 247 10.19 10.62 -11.09
N ALA A 248 9.25 9.70 -10.84
CA ALA A 248 7.81 9.96 -10.98
C ALA A 248 7.36 11.13 -10.10
N ALA A 249 7.79 11.15 -8.83
CA ALA A 249 7.45 12.21 -7.91
C ALA A 249 8.07 13.57 -8.32
N ARG A 250 9.33 13.59 -8.78
CA ARG A 250 9.97 14.82 -9.28
C ARG A 250 9.25 15.38 -10.49
N THR A 251 8.84 14.53 -11.42
CA THR A 251 8.05 14.92 -12.60
C THR A 251 6.71 15.54 -12.19
N ALA A 252 6.04 14.96 -11.19
CA ALA A 252 4.75 15.43 -10.71
C ALA A 252 4.85 16.61 -9.73
N LEU A 253 6.05 16.95 -9.22
CA LEU A 253 6.24 17.91 -8.13
C LEU A 253 5.64 19.30 -8.37
N PRO A 254 5.69 19.89 -9.57
CA PRO A 254 5.02 21.18 -9.83
C PRO A 254 3.51 21.11 -9.58
N ALA A 255 2.84 20.04 -10.05
CA ALA A 255 1.41 19.85 -9.85
C ALA A 255 1.09 19.55 -8.36
N ILE A 256 1.93 18.76 -7.69
CA ILE A 256 1.80 18.47 -6.24
C ILE A 256 1.85 19.76 -5.44
N ARG A 257 2.81 20.66 -5.71
CA ARG A 257 2.92 21.95 -5.03
C ARG A 257 1.72 22.84 -5.26
N ALA A 258 1.19 22.86 -6.48
CA ALA A 258 -0.01 23.63 -6.82
C ALA A 258 -1.26 23.15 -6.06
N LEU A 259 -1.36 21.85 -5.80
CA LEU A 259 -2.44 21.25 -4.99
C LEU A 259 -2.24 21.46 -3.49
N ALA A 260 -1.03 21.26 -2.99
CA ALA A 260 -0.71 21.40 -1.56
C ALA A 260 -0.79 22.83 -1.04
N GLY A 261 -0.70 23.81 -1.93
CA GLY A 261 -0.82 25.26 -1.62
C GLY A 261 -2.25 25.80 -1.67
N ARG A 262 -3.24 24.96 -1.96
CA ARG A 262 -4.67 25.30 -1.95
C ARG A 262 -5.31 24.81 -0.64
#